data_714deaabe109705480c0b100aa715933
#
_entry.id   714deaabe109705480c0b100aa715933
#
_cell.length_a   1.000
_cell.length_b   1.000
_cell.length_c   1.000
_cell.angle_alpha   90.00
_cell.angle_beta   90.00
_cell.angle_gamma   90.00
#
_symmetry.space_group_name_H-M   'P 1'
#
loop_
_entity.id
_entity.type
_entity.pdbx_description
1 polymer ?
#
loop_
_entity_poly.entity_id
_entity_poly.type
_entity_poly.pdbx_seq_one_letter_code
_entity_poly.pdbx_strand_id
1 'polypeptide(L)'
;MWRIGTGFDVHALVEGRPLILGGLEIPHEKGLQGHSDADVLLHAVMDALLGALALGDIGQHFPDSDEHYRGADSRQLLRHVHEKIRELGFAVANLDCTVQAQRPKLRPYIEEMRKNLSEDLQVSVGQISVKATTTERLGFVGRGEGIAAEAVVLLQSVSWKESYGS
;
A
#
# COMPACT_ATOMS: atom_id res chain seq x y z
N MET A 1 21.71 -7.81 -6.32
CA MET A 1 20.62 -8.81 -6.18
C MET A 1 19.28 -8.10 -6.35
N TRP A 2 18.38 -8.73 -7.06
CA TRP A 2 17.03 -8.22 -7.29
C TRP A 2 16.01 -9.15 -6.63
N ARG A 3 14.97 -8.57 -6.06
CA ARG A 3 13.88 -9.30 -5.42
C ARG A 3 12.55 -8.72 -5.89
N ILE A 4 11.62 -9.57 -6.27
CA ILE A 4 10.27 -9.17 -6.67
C ILE A 4 9.27 -9.64 -5.63
N GLY A 5 8.27 -8.82 -5.34
CA GLY A 5 7.18 -9.18 -4.45
C GLY A 5 5.85 -8.69 -4.99
N THR A 6 4.79 -9.41 -4.66
CA THR A 6 3.42 -9.04 -5.00
C THR A 6 2.60 -8.92 -3.73
N GLY A 7 1.61 -8.04 -3.75
CA GLY A 7 0.64 -7.89 -2.68
C GLY A 7 -0.75 -7.75 -3.25
N PHE A 8 -1.71 -8.29 -2.54
CA PHE A 8 -3.13 -8.16 -2.84
C PHE A 8 -3.89 -7.95 -1.54
N ASP A 9 -4.82 -6.99 -1.53
CA ASP A 9 -5.70 -6.80 -0.39
C ASP A 9 -7.09 -6.38 -0.84
N VAL A 10 -8.08 -6.62 0.00
CA VAL A 10 -9.47 -6.25 -0.25
C VAL A 10 -10.14 -5.90 1.07
N HIS A 11 -10.92 -4.81 1.06
CA HIS A 11 -11.75 -4.42 2.20
C HIS A 11 -13.16 -4.11 1.75
N ALA A 12 -14.14 -4.40 2.61
CA ALA A 12 -15.54 -4.09 2.36
C ALA A 12 -15.79 -2.59 2.49
N LEU A 13 -16.66 -2.06 1.62
CA LEU A 13 -17.19 -0.69 1.75
C LEU A 13 -18.37 -0.70 2.71
N VAL A 14 -18.31 0.16 3.73
CA VAL A 14 -19.34 0.28 4.76
C VAL A 14 -19.64 1.75 5.04
N GLU A 15 -20.83 2.01 5.55
CA GLU A 15 -21.22 3.34 6.02
C GLU A 15 -20.51 3.69 7.34
N GLY A 16 -20.36 4.98 7.61
CA GLY A 16 -19.84 5.48 8.89
C GLY A 16 -18.34 5.43 9.05
N ARG A 17 -17.60 5.16 7.98
CA ARG A 17 -16.13 5.20 7.99
C ARG A 17 -15.61 6.12 6.89
N PRO A 18 -14.48 6.82 7.13
CA PRO A 18 -13.81 7.56 6.07
C PRO A 18 -13.19 6.59 5.05
N LEU A 19 -13.13 7.01 3.79
CA LEU A 19 -12.42 6.29 2.76
C LEU A 19 -10.97 6.77 2.71
N ILE A 20 -10.05 5.92 3.14
CA ILE A 20 -8.62 6.20 3.12
C ILE A 20 -7.96 5.31 2.07
N LEU A 21 -7.33 5.90 1.08
CA LEU A 21 -6.62 5.20 0.00
C LEU A 21 -5.31 5.93 -0.34
N GLY A 22 -4.22 5.19 -0.35
CA GLY A 22 -2.92 5.77 -0.67
C GLY A 22 -2.51 6.88 0.30
N GLY A 23 -2.93 6.80 1.55
CA GLY A 23 -2.68 7.79 2.57
C GLY A 23 -3.54 9.04 2.49
N LEU A 24 -4.58 9.04 1.65
CA LEU A 24 -5.51 10.16 1.47
C LEU A 24 -6.89 9.83 1.98
N GLU A 25 -7.54 10.79 2.60
CA GLU A 25 -8.98 10.75 2.80
C GLU A 25 -9.68 11.24 1.54
N ILE A 26 -10.48 10.37 0.93
CA ILE A 26 -11.21 10.65 -0.31
C ILE A 26 -12.68 10.86 0.03
N PRO A 27 -13.31 11.98 -0.39
CA PRO A 27 -14.73 12.20 -0.17
C PRO A 27 -15.57 11.10 -0.82
N HIS A 28 -16.31 10.38 -0.03
CA HIS A 28 -17.23 9.32 -0.48
C HIS A 28 -18.23 8.99 0.63
N GLU A 29 -19.38 8.47 0.27
CA GLU A 29 -20.46 8.12 1.20
C GLU A 29 -20.12 6.91 2.08
N LYS A 30 -19.17 6.07 1.64
CA LYS A 30 -18.70 4.88 2.37
C LYS A 30 -17.19 4.91 2.52
N GLY A 31 -16.71 4.20 3.51
CA GLY A 31 -15.28 3.95 3.71
C GLY A 31 -14.99 2.47 3.82
N LEU A 32 -13.72 2.13 3.93
CA LEU A 32 -13.28 0.74 4.03
C LEU A 32 -13.30 0.26 5.48
N GLN A 33 -13.77 -0.96 5.68
CA GLN A 33 -13.84 -1.61 6.99
C GLN A 33 -12.54 -2.36 7.28
N GLY A 34 -12.00 -2.19 8.48
CA GLY A 34 -10.83 -2.91 8.94
C GLY A 34 -10.43 -2.47 10.34
N HIS A 35 -9.44 -3.17 10.91
CA HIS A 35 -8.91 -2.89 12.24
C HIS A 35 -8.11 -1.58 12.29
N SER A 36 -7.28 -1.33 11.25
CA SER A 36 -6.55 -0.07 11.03
C SER A 36 -7.44 0.96 10.32
N ASP A 37 -6.85 1.93 9.62
CA ASP A 37 -7.55 2.83 8.71
C ASP A 37 -8.08 2.13 7.46
N ALA A 38 -7.78 0.84 7.28
CA ALA A 38 -8.18 0.00 6.16
C ALA A 38 -7.74 0.52 4.79
N ASP A 39 -6.59 1.17 4.71
CA ASP A 39 -6.00 1.62 3.45
C ASP A 39 -5.55 0.40 2.62
N VAL A 40 -6.44 -0.07 1.77
CA VAL A 40 -6.24 -1.30 0.98
C VAL A 40 -5.02 -1.19 0.06
N LEU A 41 -4.71 0.00 -0.45
CA LEU A 41 -3.55 0.21 -1.31
C LEU A 41 -2.24 0.06 -0.52
N LEU A 42 -2.13 0.73 0.61
CA LEU A 42 -0.92 0.64 1.44
C LEU A 42 -0.73 -0.76 2.00
N HIS A 43 -1.81 -1.47 2.32
CA HIS A 43 -1.75 -2.87 2.75
C HIS A 43 -1.17 -3.77 1.66
N ALA A 44 -1.62 -3.61 0.40
CA ALA A 44 -1.07 -4.38 -0.72
C ALA A 44 0.42 -4.06 -0.95
N VAL A 45 0.81 -2.79 -0.82
CA VAL A 45 2.22 -2.38 -0.94
C VAL A 45 3.08 -3.01 0.15
N MET A 46 2.62 -3.00 1.40
CA MET A 46 3.35 -3.62 2.51
C MET A 46 3.55 -5.12 2.31
N ASP A 47 2.49 -5.82 1.86
CA ASP A 47 2.60 -7.25 1.57
C ASP A 47 3.58 -7.52 0.42
N ALA A 48 3.60 -6.68 -0.61
CA ALA A 48 4.57 -6.80 -1.70
C ALA A 48 6.02 -6.65 -1.19
N LEU A 49 6.27 -5.66 -0.33
CA LEU A 49 7.58 -5.43 0.26
C LEU A 49 8.04 -6.62 1.11
N LEU A 50 7.18 -7.09 2.00
CA LEU A 50 7.48 -8.22 2.86
C LEU A 50 7.68 -9.50 2.06
N GLY A 51 6.80 -9.76 1.09
CA GLY A 51 6.89 -10.93 0.22
C GLY A 51 8.16 -10.97 -0.63
N ALA A 52 8.65 -9.82 -1.09
CA ALA A 52 9.90 -9.74 -1.86
C ALA A 52 11.10 -10.29 -1.08
N LEU A 53 11.11 -10.16 0.24
CA LEU A 53 12.18 -10.65 1.12
C LEU A 53 11.79 -11.90 1.91
N ALA A 54 10.67 -12.54 1.54
CA ALA A 54 10.15 -13.75 2.21
C ALA A 54 9.92 -13.57 3.72
N LEU A 55 9.42 -12.39 4.12
CA LEU A 55 9.17 -12.04 5.52
C LEU A 55 7.72 -12.28 5.97
N GLY A 56 6.92 -12.96 5.16
CA GLY A 56 5.50 -13.18 5.45
C GLY A 56 4.61 -12.03 4.99
N ASP A 57 3.61 -11.71 5.77
CA ASP A 57 2.59 -10.72 5.44
C ASP A 57 2.33 -9.76 6.60
N ILE A 58 1.50 -8.73 6.35
CA ILE A 58 1.19 -7.72 7.36
C ILE A 58 0.42 -8.29 8.55
N GLY A 59 -0.37 -9.35 8.35
CA GLY A 59 -1.09 -10.00 9.44
C GLY A 59 -0.16 -10.61 10.48
N GLN A 60 1.02 -11.07 10.08
CA GLN A 60 2.04 -11.58 10.99
C GLN A 60 2.76 -10.45 11.74
N HIS A 61 3.00 -9.32 11.09
CA HIS A 61 3.72 -8.18 11.67
C HIS A 61 2.81 -7.25 12.47
N PHE A 62 1.55 -7.09 12.06
CA PHE A 62 0.57 -6.18 12.67
C PHE A 62 -0.77 -6.91 12.85
N PRO A 63 -0.85 -7.89 13.77
CA PRO A 63 -2.06 -8.71 13.92
C PRO A 63 -3.26 -7.89 14.38
N ASP A 64 -4.43 -8.16 13.81
CA ASP A 64 -5.70 -7.54 14.18
C ASP A 64 -6.09 -7.82 15.65
N SER A 65 -5.54 -8.87 16.25
CA SER A 65 -5.73 -9.19 17.65
C SER A 65 -5.00 -8.22 18.59
N ASP A 66 -4.06 -7.43 18.09
CA ASP A 66 -3.29 -6.47 18.88
C ASP A 66 -3.98 -5.11 18.87
N GLU A 67 -4.53 -4.72 20.03
CA GLU A 67 -5.18 -3.42 20.21
C GLU A 67 -4.26 -2.22 19.91
N HIS A 68 -2.95 -2.42 19.97
CA HIS A 68 -1.97 -1.38 19.64
C HIS A 68 -2.15 -0.86 18.20
N TYR A 69 -2.60 -1.70 17.28
CA TYR A 69 -2.79 -1.33 15.88
C TYR A 69 -4.22 -0.91 15.52
N ARG A 70 -5.11 -0.86 16.50
CA ARG A 70 -6.47 -0.41 16.29
C ARG A 70 -6.49 1.05 15.83
N GLY A 71 -7.12 1.30 14.68
CA GLY A 71 -7.17 2.65 14.09
C GLY A 71 -5.82 3.15 13.57
N ALA A 72 -4.82 2.26 13.44
CA ALA A 72 -3.47 2.65 13.04
C ALA A 72 -3.46 3.34 11.67
N ASP A 73 -2.61 4.36 11.57
CA ASP A 73 -2.30 5.02 10.31
C ASP A 73 -1.40 4.10 9.46
N SER A 74 -1.92 3.63 8.33
CA SER A 74 -1.19 2.71 7.46
C SER A 74 0.08 3.33 6.86
N ARG A 75 0.18 4.65 6.75
CA ARG A 75 1.44 5.28 6.33
C ARG A 75 2.55 5.06 7.37
N GLN A 76 2.24 5.10 8.65
CA GLN A 76 3.21 4.80 9.70
C GLN A 76 3.62 3.33 9.65
N LEU A 77 2.66 2.42 9.43
CA LEU A 77 2.96 1.00 9.27
C LEU A 77 3.85 0.76 8.05
N LEU A 78 3.57 1.43 6.94
CA LEU A 78 4.37 1.34 5.72
C LEU A 78 5.81 1.81 5.94
N ARG A 79 6.00 2.93 6.63
CA ARG A 79 7.35 3.42 6.97
C ARG A 79 8.09 2.42 7.85
N HIS A 80 7.39 1.76 8.76
CA HIS A 80 7.98 0.72 9.61
C HIS A 80 8.43 -0.50 8.78
N VAL A 81 7.60 -0.96 7.85
CA VAL A 81 7.97 -2.04 6.92
C VAL A 81 9.17 -1.61 6.06
N HIS A 82 9.15 -0.38 5.53
CA HIS A 82 10.25 0.14 4.72
C HIS A 82 11.58 0.15 5.50
N GLU A 83 11.55 0.53 6.78
CA GLU A 83 12.76 0.50 7.62
C GLU A 83 13.33 -0.91 7.75
N LYS A 84 12.48 -1.95 7.92
CA LYS A 84 12.92 -3.34 7.91
C LYS A 84 13.61 -3.72 6.60
N ILE A 85 13.04 -3.28 5.46
CA ILE A 85 13.63 -3.54 4.14
C ILE A 85 15.04 -2.90 4.05
N ARG A 86 15.17 -1.66 4.53
CA ARG A 86 16.45 -0.95 4.56
C ARG A 86 17.50 -1.65 5.44
N GLU A 87 17.10 -2.06 6.64
CA GLU A 87 17.98 -2.77 7.58
C GLU A 87 18.55 -4.05 6.98
N LEU A 88 17.79 -4.70 6.10
CA LEU A 88 18.22 -5.89 5.37
C LEU A 88 19.07 -5.57 4.12
N GLY A 89 19.33 -4.30 3.86
CA GLY A 89 20.22 -3.87 2.77
C GLY A 89 19.52 -3.76 1.41
N PHE A 90 18.23 -3.46 1.39
CA PHE A 90 17.48 -3.31 0.15
C PHE A 90 16.84 -1.93 0.04
N ALA A 91 16.60 -1.52 -1.20
CA ALA A 91 15.85 -0.32 -1.55
C ALA A 91 14.83 -0.65 -2.63
N VAL A 92 13.77 0.14 -2.70
CA VAL A 92 12.78 0.02 -3.76
C VAL A 92 13.38 0.54 -5.07
N ALA A 93 13.41 -0.31 -6.10
CA ALA A 93 13.76 0.11 -7.45
C ALA A 93 12.56 0.73 -8.15
N ASN A 94 11.42 0.06 -8.11
CA ASN A 94 10.15 0.62 -8.55
C ASN A 94 8.97 -0.12 -7.91
N LEU A 95 7.81 0.54 -7.94
CA LEU A 95 6.54 0.01 -7.45
C LEU A 95 5.46 0.30 -8.48
N ASP A 96 4.65 -0.70 -8.80
CA ASP A 96 3.46 -0.55 -9.63
C ASP A 96 2.24 -1.08 -8.89
N CYS A 97 1.18 -0.28 -8.86
CA CYS A 97 -0.05 -0.58 -8.14
C CYS A 97 -1.27 -0.43 -9.03
N THR A 98 -2.29 -1.24 -8.78
CA THR A 98 -3.60 -1.11 -9.40
C THR A 98 -4.68 -1.16 -8.32
N VAL A 99 -5.52 -0.13 -8.27
CA VAL A 99 -6.70 -0.09 -7.39
C VAL A 99 -7.93 -0.41 -8.22
N GLN A 100 -8.71 -1.37 -7.77
CA GLN A 100 -9.96 -1.81 -8.40
C GLN A 100 -11.13 -1.26 -7.59
N ALA A 101 -11.80 -0.23 -8.11
CA ALA A 101 -12.93 0.42 -7.46
C ALA A 101 -13.96 0.83 -8.52
N GLN A 102 -15.21 0.49 -8.30
CA GLN A 102 -16.28 0.96 -9.17
C GLN A 102 -16.54 2.46 -8.96
N ARG A 103 -16.52 2.90 -7.71
CA ARG A 103 -16.67 4.29 -7.27
C ARG A 103 -15.88 4.49 -5.97
N PRO A 104 -15.41 5.72 -5.66
CA PRO A 104 -15.45 6.93 -6.47
C PRO A 104 -14.42 6.91 -7.61
N LYS A 105 -14.43 7.95 -8.47
CA LYS A 105 -13.35 8.16 -9.44
C LYS A 105 -12.07 8.51 -8.71
N LEU A 106 -11.00 7.76 -8.95
CA LEU A 106 -9.74 7.91 -8.25
C LEU A 106 -8.70 8.75 -9.01
N ARG A 107 -8.92 9.01 -10.30
CA ARG A 107 -7.97 9.75 -11.14
C ARG A 107 -7.51 11.09 -10.52
N PRO A 108 -8.40 11.91 -9.93
CA PRO A 108 -7.96 13.19 -9.34
C PRO A 108 -6.99 13.03 -8.17
N TYR A 109 -6.90 11.84 -7.57
CA TYR A 109 -6.13 11.59 -6.35
C TYR A 109 -4.84 10.81 -6.60
N ILE A 110 -4.64 10.30 -7.81
CA ILE A 110 -3.51 9.41 -8.15
C ILE A 110 -2.16 10.08 -7.88
N GLU A 111 -1.98 11.32 -8.30
CA GLU A 111 -0.69 12.01 -8.14
C GLU A 111 -0.32 12.20 -6.67
N GLU A 112 -1.29 12.51 -5.81
CA GLU A 112 -1.04 12.67 -4.38
C GLU A 112 -0.76 11.32 -3.71
N MET A 113 -1.43 10.23 -4.13
CA MET A 113 -1.10 8.88 -3.68
C MET A 113 0.35 8.52 -4.04
N ARG A 114 0.76 8.80 -5.27
CA ARG A 114 2.15 8.57 -5.72
C ARG A 114 3.14 9.35 -4.87
N LYS A 115 2.84 10.60 -4.58
CA LYS A 115 3.67 11.45 -3.73
C LYS A 115 3.80 10.87 -2.32
N ASN A 116 2.70 10.46 -1.72
CA ASN A 116 2.71 9.84 -0.39
C ASN A 116 3.59 8.59 -0.37
N LEU A 117 3.44 7.71 -1.36
CA LEU A 117 4.24 6.50 -1.48
C LEU A 117 5.73 6.82 -1.71
N SER A 118 6.04 7.81 -2.54
CA SER A 118 7.42 8.21 -2.78
C SER A 118 8.10 8.74 -1.51
N GLU A 119 7.39 9.51 -0.72
CA GLU A 119 7.87 10.02 0.56
C GLU A 119 8.10 8.88 1.56
N ASP A 120 7.13 7.98 1.71
CA ASP A 120 7.20 6.88 2.68
C ASP A 120 8.26 5.84 2.31
N LEU A 121 8.48 5.60 1.02
CA LEU A 121 9.48 4.64 0.51
C LEU A 121 10.82 5.28 0.18
N GLN A 122 10.94 6.61 0.34
CA GLN A 122 12.19 7.37 0.10
C GLN A 122 12.74 7.17 -1.31
N VAL A 123 11.87 7.24 -2.29
CA VAL A 123 12.21 7.14 -3.72
C VAL A 123 11.58 8.31 -4.49
N SER A 124 11.98 8.52 -5.73
CA SER A 124 11.38 9.56 -6.57
C SER A 124 9.98 9.14 -7.05
N VAL A 125 9.13 10.10 -7.31
CA VAL A 125 7.78 9.86 -7.85
C VAL A 125 7.82 9.03 -9.15
N GLY A 126 8.87 9.19 -9.96
CA GLY A 126 9.04 8.42 -11.18
C GLY A 126 9.23 6.91 -10.98
N GLN A 127 9.52 6.47 -9.75
CA GLN A 127 9.63 5.06 -9.41
C GLN A 127 8.30 4.47 -8.90
N ILE A 128 7.25 5.28 -8.78
CA ILE A 128 5.96 4.89 -8.25
C ILE A 128 4.88 5.02 -9.33
N SER A 129 4.20 3.94 -9.62
CA SER A 129 3.03 3.91 -10.51
C SER A 129 1.80 3.53 -9.70
N VAL A 130 0.72 4.29 -9.86
CA VAL A 130 -0.60 3.96 -9.32
C VAL A 130 -1.62 4.12 -10.44
N LYS A 131 -2.35 3.05 -10.72
CA LYS A 131 -3.44 3.00 -11.70
C LYS A 131 -4.73 2.65 -10.99
N ALA A 132 -5.83 3.12 -11.51
CA ALA A 132 -7.15 2.76 -11.02
C ALA A 132 -8.00 2.23 -12.18
N THR A 133 -8.83 1.25 -11.89
CA THR A 133 -9.76 0.68 -12.85
C THR A 133 -11.07 0.32 -12.18
N THR A 134 -12.15 0.35 -12.95
CA THR A 134 -13.40 -0.31 -12.55
C THR A 134 -13.34 -1.77 -12.95
N THR A 135 -14.32 -2.56 -12.53
CA THR A 135 -14.51 -3.93 -13.02
C THR A 135 -15.72 -4.03 -13.94
N GLU A 136 -16.09 -2.95 -14.60
CA GLU A 136 -17.21 -2.91 -15.56
C GLU A 136 -18.53 -3.44 -14.95
N ARG A 137 -18.77 -3.10 -13.68
CA ARG A 137 -19.93 -3.54 -12.88
C ARG A 137 -19.97 -5.04 -12.58
N LEU A 138 -18.85 -5.74 -12.79
CA LEU A 138 -18.74 -7.17 -12.50
C LEU A 138 -18.20 -7.43 -11.10
N GLY A 139 -18.72 -8.46 -10.46
CA GLY A 139 -18.24 -8.94 -9.18
C GLY A 139 -18.50 -7.99 -8.02
N PHE A 140 -17.85 -8.25 -6.90
CA PHE A 140 -18.03 -7.47 -5.66
C PHE A 140 -17.57 -6.02 -5.80
N VAL A 141 -16.49 -5.79 -6.55
CA VAL A 141 -16.04 -4.42 -6.85
C VAL A 141 -17.10 -3.69 -7.68
N GLY A 142 -17.57 -4.34 -8.73
CA GLY A 142 -18.57 -3.76 -9.63
C GLY A 142 -19.91 -3.48 -8.97
N ARG A 143 -20.27 -4.24 -7.93
CA ARG A 143 -21.47 -4.00 -7.11
C ARG A 143 -21.26 -2.98 -5.99
N GLY A 144 -20.06 -2.45 -5.84
CA GLY A 144 -19.75 -1.48 -4.79
C GLY A 144 -19.67 -2.07 -3.39
N GLU A 145 -19.41 -3.37 -3.27
CA GLU A 145 -19.30 -4.06 -1.99
C GLU A 145 -17.92 -3.90 -1.36
N GLY A 146 -16.91 -3.62 -2.16
CA GLY A 146 -15.55 -3.50 -1.68
C GLY A 146 -14.62 -2.86 -2.70
N ILE A 147 -13.40 -2.59 -2.26
CA ILE A 147 -12.29 -2.12 -3.09
C ILE A 147 -11.14 -3.11 -2.92
N ALA A 148 -10.49 -3.45 -4.02
CA ALA A 148 -9.31 -4.29 -4.04
C ALA A 148 -8.10 -3.50 -4.53
N ALA A 149 -6.90 -3.92 -4.13
CA ALA A 149 -5.66 -3.35 -4.64
C ALA A 149 -4.62 -4.45 -4.85
N GLU A 150 -3.81 -4.24 -5.87
CA GLU A 150 -2.65 -5.08 -6.17
C GLU A 150 -1.40 -4.22 -6.23
N ALA A 151 -0.29 -4.77 -5.79
CA ALA A 151 1.00 -4.12 -5.86
C ALA A 151 2.07 -5.10 -6.31
N VAL A 152 3.00 -4.62 -7.13
CA VAL A 152 4.21 -5.35 -7.51
C VAL A 152 5.39 -4.45 -7.21
N VAL A 153 6.37 -4.94 -6.46
CA VAL A 153 7.57 -4.20 -6.14
C VAL A 153 8.81 -4.92 -6.65
N LEU A 154 9.76 -4.16 -7.16
CA LEU A 154 11.10 -4.62 -7.42
C LEU A 154 12.03 -3.97 -6.39
N LEU A 155 12.73 -4.80 -5.64
CA LEU A 155 13.77 -4.37 -4.70
C LEU A 155 15.15 -4.65 -5.29
N GLN A 156 16.10 -3.80 -4.95
CA GLN A 156 17.50 -4.01 -5.28
C GLN A 156 18.34 -3.96 -4.01
N SER A 157 19.36 -4.82 -3.94
CA SER A 157 20.33 -4.74 -2.87
C SER A 157 21.19 -3.49 -3.03
N VAL A 158 21.45 -2.80 -1.91
CA VAL A 158 22.27 -1.58 -1.87
C VAL A 158 23.38 -1.75 -0.86
N SER A 159 24.55 -1.16 -1.15
CA SER A 159 25.66 -1.11 -0.21
C SER A 159 25.61 0.23 0.52
N TRP A 160 25.22 0.20 1.78
CA TRP A 160 25.18 1.41 2.61
C TRP A 160 26.57 1.90 3.01
N LYS A 161 27.65 1.12 2.69
CA LYS A 161 29.02 1.48 3.06
C LYS A 161 29.63 2.61 2.23
N GLU A 162 29.00 2.96 1.11
CA GLU A 162 29.53 4.01 0.21
C GLU A 162 28.96 5.40 0.47
N SER A 163 27.98 5.54 1.37
CA SER A 163 27.31 6.83 1.61
C SER A 163 27.89 7.64 2.77
N TYR A 164 28.85 7.12 3.51
CA TYR A 164 29.46 7.80 4.67
C TYR A 164 31.00 7.73 4.65
N GLY A 165 31.60 7.78 3.49
CA GLY A 165 33.06 7.79 3.32
C GLY A 165 33.53 9.12 2.80
N SER A 166 33.87 10.01 3.69
CA SER A 166 34.86 11.08 3.69
C SER A 166 34.41 12.33 4.36
#